data_3392c39fa8dfc9bbbbd96cd27525b13c
#
_entry.id   3392c39fa8dfc9bbbbd96cd27525b13c
#
_cell.length_a   1.000
_cell.length_b   1.000
_cell.length_c   1.000
_cell.angle_alpha   90.00
_cell.angle_beta   90.00
_cell.angle_gamma   90.00
#
_symmetry.space_group_name_H-M   'P 1'
#
loop_
_entity.id
_entity.type
_entity.pdbx_description
1 polymer ?
#
loop_
_entity_poly.entity_id
_entity_poly.type
_entity_poly.pdbx_seq_one_letter_code
_entity_poly.pdbx_strand_id
1 'polypeptide(L)'
;QNSDDFEQEYQNYQVNDPLSGYNKAMTSFNVALYDYGLRPVLKGYNAITPEFIRLGVRNFFDNLLAPLRFVGNVLQFKFEEAGEEFKRFTANTIMGFGGLMDVASKMSLKKHPADLGTVLAHWGVGSGFHIVLPILGPSNLRDTLALPATWYASFTAYIDPTWASIAISAYGFGNELSFRLDEIDEIYHNTPNLYPFLRDAYEQRRNELSK
;
A
#
# COMPACT_ATOMS: atom_id res chain seq x y z
N GLN A 1 -16.75 9.36 -26.18
CA GLN A 1 -17.18 9.04 -24.79
C GLN A 1 -17.60 10.34 -24.18
N ASN A 2 -18.90 10.50 -23.85
CA ASN A 2 -19.52 11.79 -23.48
C ASN A 2 -19.11 12.20 -22.05
N SER A 3 -18.98 13.52 -21.81
CA SER A 3 -18.80 14.13 -20.48
C SER A 3 -19.89 13.69 -19.49
N ASP A 4 -21.08 13.40 -19.99
CA ASP A 4 -22.24 12.96 -19.19
C ASP A 4 -22.07 11.53 -18.63
N ASP A 5 -21.35 10.65 -19.33
CA ASP A 5 -21.02 9.30 -18.84
C ASP A 5 -20.02 9.39 -17.68
N PHE A 6 -19.07 10.30 -17.76
CA PHE A 6 -18.11 10.57 -16.69
C PHE A 6 -18.78 11.15 -15.44
N GLU A 7 -19.71 12.10 -15.61
CA GLU A 7 -20.44 12.71 -14.48
C GLU A 7 -21.39 11.69 -13.82
N GLN A 8 -22.00 10.80 -14.59
CA GLN A 8 -22.86 9.73 -14.05
C GLN A 8 -22.05 8.66 -13.32
N GLU A 9 -20.87 8.30 -13.80
CA GLU A 9 -19.96 7.36 -13.11
C GLU A 9 -19.43 7.94 -11.80
N TYR A 10 -19.15 9.26 -11.77
CA TYR A 10 -18.76 9.98 -10.56
C TYR A 10 -19.90 10.11 -9.54
N GLN A 11 -21.14 10.34 -9.99
CA GLN A 11 -22.32 10.47 -9.11
C GLN A 11 -22.75 9.12 -8.51
N ASN A 12 -22.46 8.00 -9.15
CA ASN A 12 -22.81 6.66 -8.64
C ASN A 12 -21.82 6.11 -7.60
N TYR A 13 -20.68 6.77 -7.40
CA TYR A 13 -19.69 6.33 -6.43
C TYR A 13 -19.80 7.12 -5.11
N GLN A 14 -20.90 6.89 -4.38
CA GLN A 14 -21.01 7.45 -3.03
C GLN A 14 -20.27 6.61 -2.01
N VAL A 15 -19.14 7.13 -1.55
CA VAL A 15 -18.40 6.54 -0.44
C VAL A 15 -19.19 6.74 0.86
N ASN A 16 -19.47 5.68 1.59
CA ASN A 16 -20.06 5.76 2.91
C ASN A 16 -19.08 6.37 3.92
N ASP A 17 -19.30 7.60 4.34
CA ASP A 17 -18.38 8.39 5.16
C ASP A 17 -19.06 9.06 6.36
N PRO A 18 -19.59 8.26 7.32
CA PRO A 18 -20.23 8.80 8.51
C PRO A 18 -19.24 9.51 9.45
N LEU A 19 -17.94 9.24 9.31
CA LEU A 19 -16.88 9.80 10.14
C LEU A 19 -16.14 10.98 9.45
N SER A 20 -16.78 11.67 8.51
CA SER A 20 -16.14 12.71 7.69
C SER A 20 -15.43 13.80 8.50
N GLY A 21 -15.98 14.21 9.63
CA GLY A 21 -15.37 15.19 10.54
C GLY A 21 -14.05 14.67 11.15
N TYR A 22 -14.06 13.45 11.69
CA TYR A 22 -12.88 12.76 12.20
C TYR A 22 -11.85 12.56 11.08
N ASN A 23 -12.29 12.08 9.93
CA ASN A 23 -11.42 11.76 8.80
C ASN A 23 -10.70 13.01 8.27
N LYS A 24 -11.38 14.16 8.19
CA LYS A 24 -10.76 15.45 7.83
C LYS A 24 -9.69 15.86 8.84
N ALA A 25 -10.01 15.79 10.13
CA ALA A 25 -9.05 16.14 11.19
C ALA A 25 -7.83 15.20 11.18
N MET A 26 -8.05 13.89 10.99
CA MET A 26 -6.99 12.90 10.91
C MET A 26 -6.14 13.05 9.65
N THR A 27 -6.74 13.43 8.51
CA THR A 27 -5.97 13.78 7.29
C THR A 27 -5.05 14.97 7.56
N SER A 28 -5.57 16.04 8.20
CA SER A 28 -4.75 17.21 8.56
C SER A 28 -3.63 16.84 9.53
N PHE A 29 -3.90 15.97 10.51
CA PHE A 29 -2.88 15.44 11.41
C PHE A 29 -1.80 14.66 10.66
N ASN A 30 -2.18 13.77 9.74
CA ASN A 30 -1.23 12.99 8.94
C ASN A 30 -0.38 13.88 8.03
N VAL A 31 -0.95 14.93 7.44
CA VAL A 31 -0.20 15.93 6.66
C VAL A 31 0.81 16.66 7.56
N ALA A 32 0.39 17.12 8.74
CA ALA A 32 1.30 17.78 9.67
C ALA A 32 2.42 16.84 10.14
N LEU A 33 2.09 15.58 10.45
CA LEU A 33 3.09 14.58 10.83
C LEU A 33 4.07 14.30 9.68
N TYR A 34 3.59 14.28 8.45
CA TYR A 34 4.44 14.17 7.27
C TYR A 34 5.36 15.39 7.15
N ASP A 35 4.82 16.59 7.15
CA ASP A 35 5.57 17.83 6.90
C ASP A 35 6.65 18.09 7.96
N TYR A 36 6.29 17.94 9.22
CA TYR A 36 7.18 18.28 10.35
C TYR A 36 8.00 17.10 10.86
N GLY A 37 7.59 15.85 10.58
CA GLY A 37 8.24 14.65 11.07
C GLY A 37 8.88 13.82 9.95
N LEU A 38 8.08 13.17 9.13
CA LEU A 38 8.57 12.18 8.16
C LEU A 38 9.38 12.80 7.02
N ARG A 39 8.89 13.89 6.43
CA ARG A 39 9.52 14.54 5.28
C ARG A 39 10.97 14.96 5.54
N PRO A 40 11.31 15.70 6.63
CA PRO A 40 12.69 16.05 6.89
C PRO A 40 13.59 14.82 7.15
N VAL A 41 13.08 13.81 7.85
CA VAL A 41 13.82 12.55 8.08
C VAL A 41 14.10 11.83 6.77
N LEU A 42 13.09 11.70 5.91
CA LEU A 42 13.24 11.02 4.62
C LEU A 42 14.14 11.81 3.65
N LYS A 43 14.10 13.14 3.66
CA LYS A 43 15.06 13.97 2.90
C LYS A 43 16.48 13.76 3.38
N GLY A 44 16.71 13.72 4.70
CA GLY A 44 18.00 13.38 5.28
C GLY A 44 18.47 11.99 4.89
N TYR A 45 17.58 11.00 4.97
CA TYR A 45 17.85 9.63 4.53
C TYR A 45 18.25 9.57 3.05
N ASN A 46 17.52 10.25 2.16
CA ASN A 46 17.84 10.30 0.74
C ASN A 46 19.20 10.98 0.45
N ALA A 47 19.57 11.97 1.26
CA ALA A 47 20.85 12.67 1.08
C ALA A 47 22.07 11.81 1.45
N ILE A 48 21.93 10.91 2.43
CA ILE A 48 23.06 10.09 2.93
C ILE A 48 23.07 8.67 2.37
N THR A 49 21.93 8.17 1.86
CA THR A 49 21.80 6.78 1.39
C THR A 49 21.70 6.74 -0.13
N PRO A 50 22.69 6.16 -0.82
CA PRO A 50 22.68 6.03 -2.27
C PRO A 50 21.43 5.30 -2.77
N GLU A 51 20.92 5.70 -3.94
CA GLU A 51 19.69 5.17 -4.52
C GLU A 51 19.73 3.66 -4.72
N PHE A 52 20.86 3.10 -5.16
CA PHE A 52 20.97 1.65 -5.39
C PHE A 52 20.81 0.83 -4.10
N ILE A 53 21.21 1.38 -2.94
CA ILE A 53 21.00 0.75 -1.63
C ILE A 53 19.52 0.79 -1.29
N ARG A 54 18.89 1.97 -1.44
CA ARG A 54 17.46 2.13 -1.19
C ARG A 54 16.60 1.23 -2.09
N LEU A 55 16.97 1.08 -3.36
CA LEU A 55 16.33 0.15 -4.30
C LEU A 55 16.49 -1.29 -3.85
N GLY A 56 17.68 -1.70 -3.39
CA GLY A 56 17.89 -3.03 -2.84
C GLY A 56 17.01 -3.32 -1.64
N VAL A 57 16.92 -2.38 -0.69
CA VAL A 57 16.03 -2.47 0.47
C VAL A 57 14.57 -2.59 0.04
N ARG A 58 14.11 -1.74 -0.87
CA ARG A 58 12.75 -1.77 -1.41
C ARG A 58 12.42 -3.12 -2.04
N ASN A 59 13.30 -3.61 -2.91
CA ASN A 59 13.11 -4.89 -3.58
C ASN A 59 13.06 -6.05 -2.59
N PHE A 60 13.94 -6.02 -1.57
CA PHE A 60 13.97 -7.04 -0.52
C PHE A 60 12.64 -7.10 0.25
N PHE A 61 12.13 -5.96 0.73
CA PHE A 61 10.84 -5.93 1.43
C PHE A 61 9.68 -6.32 0.52
N ASP A 62 9.71 -5.91 -0.75
CA ASP A 62 8.70 -6.32 -1.73
C ASP A 62 8.72 -7.84 -1.97
N ASN A 63 9.91 -8.43 -2.04
CA ASN A 63 10.08 -9.88 -2.19
C ASN A 63 9.60 -10.65 -0.95
N LEU A 64 9.79 -10.10 0.26
CA LEU A 64 9.24 -10.69 1.50
C LEU A 64 7.71 -10.71 1.53
N LEU A 65 7.04 -9.80 0.81
CA LEU A 65 5.58 -9.76 0.70
C LEU A 65 5.03 -10.65 -0.42
N ALA A 66 5.88 -11.17 -1.31
CA ALA A 66 5.43 -12.00 -2.43
C ALA A 66 4.70 -13.28 -2.01
N PRO A 67 5.10 -14.02 -0.95
CA PRO A 67 4.33 -15.17 -0.46
C PRO A 67 2.92 -14.79 0.00
N LEU A 68 2.75 -13.61 0.63
CA LEU A 68 1.44 -13.12 1.05
C LEU A 68 0.56 -12.79 -0.17
N ARG A 69 1.12 -12.14 -1.20
CA ARG A 69 0.42 -11.87 -2.46
C ARG A 69 0.06 -13.16 -3.19
N PHE A 70 0.96 -14.15 -3.21
CA PHE A 70 0.68 -15.47 -3.76
C PHE A 70 -0.53 -16.11 -3.10
N VAL A 71 -0.53 -16.22 -1.77
CA VAL A 71 -1.65 -16.79 -1.00
C VAL A 71 -2.93 -15.97 -1.21
N GLY A 72 -2.84 -14.64 -1.20
CA GLY A 72 -3.96 -13.76 -1.44
C GLY A 72 -4.61 -13.97 -2.82
N ASN A 73 -3.82 -14.16 -3.87
CA ASN A 73 -4.33 -14.46 -5.21
C ASN A 73 -4.93 -15.87 -5.29
N VAL A 74 -4.31 -16.89 -4.65
CA VAL A 74 -4.90 -18.23 -4.55
C VAL A 74 -6.26 -18.20 -3.87
N LEU A 75 -6.40 -17.48 -2.76
CA LEU A 75 -7.66 -17.34 -2.02
C LEU A 75 -8.74 -16.57 -2.81
N GLN A 76 -8.35 -15.83 -3.83
CA GLN A 76 -9.26 -15.16 -4.78
C GLN A 76 -9.50 -15.98 -6.05
N PHE A 77 -9.02 -17.22 -6.13
CA PHE A 77 -9.06 -18.09 -7.32
C PHE A 77 -8.38 -17.50 -8.57
N LYS A 78 -7.51 -16.50 -8.39
CA LYS A 78 -6.68 -15.87 -9.43
C LYS A 78 -5.39 -16.67 -9.61
N PHE A 79 -5.50 -17.89 -10.18
CA PHE A 79 -4.38 -18.84 -10.23
C PHE A 79 -3.27 -18.43 -11.18
N GLU A 80 -3.58 -17.68 -12.24
CA GLU A 80 -2.58 -17.14 -13.16
C GLU A 80 -1.72 -16.09 -12.46
N GLU A 81 -2.35 -15.14 -11.79
CA GLU A 81 -1.72 -14.09 -10.98
C GLU A 81 -0.89 -14.69 -9.83
N ALA A 82 -1.44 -15.70 -9.16
CA ALA A 82 -0.69 -16.44 -8.14
C ALA A 82 0.56 -17.11 -8.74
N GLY A 83 0.42 -17.75 -9.91
CA GLY A 83 1.55 -18.35 -10.62
C GLY A 83 2.63 -17.33 -11.00
N GLU A 84 2.23 -16.11 -11.42
CA GLU A 84 3.18 -15.02 -11.68
C GLU A 84 3.88 -14.55 -10.40
N GLU A 85 3.18 -14.38 -9.29
CA GLU A 85 3.79 -14.01 -8.00
C GLU A 85 4.78 -15.08 -7.51
N PHE A 86 4.47 -16.37 -7.69
CA PHE A 86 5.41 -17.44 -7.35
C PHE A 86 6.68 -17.39 -8.22
N LYS A 87 6.53 -17.16 -9.53
CA LYS A 87 7.67 -17.00 -10.44
C LYS A 87 8.50 -15.77 -10.07
N ARG A 88 7.85 -14.65 -9.72
CA ARG A 88 8.52 -13.44 -9.25
C ARG A 88 9.35 -13.70 -8.00
N PHE A 89 8.73 -14.30 -6.98
CA PHE A 89 9.42 -14.66 -5.73
C PHE A 89 10.64 -15.53 -6.00
N THR A 90 10.50 -16.57 -6.81
CA THR A 90 11.56 -17.50 -7.14
C THR A 90 12.70 -16.80 -7.90
N ALA A 91 12.38 -16.04 -8.94
CA ALA A 91 13.37 -15.32 -9.74
C ALA A 91 14.14 -14.29 -8.89
N ASN A 92 13.44 -13.49 -8.10
CA ASN A 92 14.06 -12.46 -7.26
C ASN A 92 14.87 -13.07 -6.11
N THR A 93 14.43 -14.20 -5.54
CA THR A 93 15.17 -14.86 -4.47
C THR A 93 16.44 -15.56 -4.99
N ILE A 94 16.35 -16.31 -6.08
CA ILE A 94 17.48 -17.12 -6.59
C ILE A 94 18.43 -16.24 -7.43
N MET A 95 17.91 -15.50 -8.39
CA MET A 95 18.72 -14.71 -9.33
C MET A 95 18.93 -13.27 -8.85
N GLY A 96 18.08 -12.78 -7.94
CA GLY A 96 18.12 -11.41 -7.40
C GLY A 96 18.81 -11.28 -6.04
N PHE A 97 19.68 -12.21 -5.66
CA PHE A 97 20.41 -12.18 -4.37
C PHE A 97 19.50 -12.05 -3.15
N GLY A 98 18.55 -12.99 -3.00
CA GLY A 98 17.62 -12.98 -1.87
C GLY A 98 16.55 -11.87 -1.96
N GLY A 99 16.29 -11.35 -3.16
CA GLY A 99 15.29 -10.30 -3.38
C GLY A 99 15.84 -8.88 -3.42
N LEU A 100 17.15 -8.68 -3.30
CA LEU A 100 17.76 -7.34 -3.42
C LEU A 100 17.64 -6.74 -4.84
N MET A 101 17.49 -7.59 -5.85
CA MET A 101 17.30 -7.19 -7.25
C MET A 101 15.96 -7.68 -7.78
N ASP A 102 15.19 -6.81 -8.44
CA ASP A 102 13.95 -7.19 -9.13
C ASP A 102 14.28 -7.73 -10.54
N VAL A 103 14.69 -8.99 -10.58
CA VAL A 103 14.95 -9.72 -11.82
C VAL A 103 13.63 -10.07 -12.53
N ALA A 104 12.60 -10.34 -11.75
CA ALA A 104 11.29 -10.73 -12.27
C ALA A 104 10.68 -9.65 -13.19
N SER A 105 10.82 -8.36 -12.85
CA SER A 105 10.37 -7.27 -13.71
C SER A 105 11.14 -7.22 -15.05
N LYS A 106 12.43 -7.58 -15.06
CA LYS A 106 13.20 -7.71 -16.30
C LYS A 106 12.75 -8.89 -17.17
N MET A 107 12.13 -9.89 -16.55
CA MET A 107 11.50 -11.03 -17.22
C MET A 107 10.05 -10.75 -17.64
N SER A 108 9.59 -9.50 -17.54
CA SER A 108 8.21 -9.08 -17.87
C SER A 108 7.12 -9.75 -17.01
N LEU A 109 7.47 -10.30 -15.85
CA LEU A 109 6.53 -10.84 -14.91
C LEU A 109 5.84 -9.69 -14.15
N LYS A 110 4.51 -9.65 -14.20
CA LYS A 110 3.74 -8.59 -13.55
C LYS A 110 3.59 -8.85 -12.05
N LYS A 111 3.45 -7.77 -11.29
CA LYS A 111 3.14 -7.81 -9.87
C LYS A 111 1.63 -7.75 -9.68
N HIS A 112 1.09 -8.66 -8.86
CA HIS A 112 -0.35 -8.78 -8.60
C HIS A 112 -0.63 -8.51 -7.11
N PRO A 113 -0.89 -7.25 -6.73
CA PRO A 113 -1.15 -6.90 -5.34
C PRO A 113 -2.37 -7.65 -4.80
N ALA A 114 -2.18 -8.34 -3.69
CA ALA A 114 -3.27 -8.99 -2.96
C ALA A 114 -2.96 -8.93 -1.46
N ASP A 115 -3.97 -8.63 -0.68
CA ASP A 115 -3.93 -8.62 0.78
C ASP A 115 -5.24 -9.21 1.33
N LEU A 116 -5.34 -9.37 2.65
CA LEU A 116 -6.54 -9.95 3.25
C LEU A 116 -7.80 -9.10 3.00
N GLY A 117 -7.68 -7.78 2.91
CA GLY A 117 -8.80 -6.90 2.59
C GLY A 117 -9.34 -7.15 1.17
N THR A 118 -8.46 -7.36 0.16
CA THR A 118 -8.89 -7.72 -1.20
C THR A 118 -9.46 -9.13 -1.26
N VAL A 119 -8.92 -10.07 -0.49
CA VAL A 119 -9.50 -11.42 -0.36
C VAL A 119 -10.93 -11.35 0.19
N LEU A 120 -11.14 -10.63 1.29
CA LEU A 120 -12.47 -10.45 1.87
C LEU A 120 -13.43 -9.76 0.89
N ALA A 121 -12.96 -8.77 0.14
CA ALA A 121 -13.74 -8.10 -0.90
C ALA A 121 -14.18 -9.07 -2.00
N HIS A 122 -13.28 -9.91 -2.49
CA HIS A 122 -13.58 -10.94 -3.48
C HIS A 122 -14.68 -11.90 -3.00
N TRP A 123 -14.70 -12.20 -1.71
CA TRP A 123 -15.74 -13.03 -1.07
C TRP A 123 -17.01 -12.26 -0.70
N GLY A 124 -17.18 -11.03 -1.18
CA GLY A 124 -18.39 -10.24 -1.03
C GLY A 124 -18.48 -9.43 0.26
N VAL A 125 -17.41 -9.36 1.05
CA VAL A 125 -17.38 -8.49 2.23
C VAL A 125 -17.25 -7.04 1.77
N GLY A 126 -18.29 -6.24 2.00
CA GLY A 126 -18.29 -4.80 1.65
C GLY A 126 -17.20 -4.02 2.39
N SER A 127 -16.79 -2.88 1.83
CA SER A 127 -15.79 -1.99 2.44
C SER A 127 -16.21 -1.43 3.80
N GLY A 128 -17.53 -1.33 4.05
CA GLY A 128 -18.08 -0.63 5.19
C GLY A 128 -17.97 0.88 5.04
N PHE A 129 -17.69 1.59 6.12
CA PHE A 129 -17.47 3.03 6.07
C PHE A 129 -15.99 3.37 5.91
N HIS A 130 -15.74 4.55 5.31
CA HIS A 130 -14.39 5.09 5.17
C HIS A 130 -13.84 5.57 6.52
N ILE A 131 -12.56 5.31 6.77
CA ILE A 131 -11.84 5.77 7.97
C ILE A 131 -10.41 6.16 7.60
N VAL A 132 -9.93 7.26 8.17
CA VAL A 132 -8.51 7.66 8.04
C VAL A 132 -7.77 7.23 9.29
N LEU A 133 -6.74 6.42 9.12
CA LEU A 133 -5.91 5.93 10.22
C LEU A 133 -4.74 6.89 10.49
N PRO A 134 -4.35 7.09 11.77
CA PRO A 134 -3.13 7.82 12.09
C PRO A 134 -1.93 7.16 11.40
N ILE A 135 -1.07 7.95 10.79
CA ILE A 135 0.17 7.52 10.11
C ILE A 135 -0.10 6.74 8.81
N LEU A 136 -1.05 5.77 8.83
CA LEU A 136 -1.33 4.87 7.71
C LEU A 136 -2.19 5.51 6.61
N GLY A 137 -2.92 6.58 6.94
CA GLY A 137 -3.73 7.32 5.98
C GLY A 137 -5.10 6.69 5.68
N PRO A 138 -5.63 6.88 4.45
CA PRO A 138 -6.95 6.39 4.05
C PRO A 138 -7.10 4.89 4.20
N SER A 139 -8.25 4.44 4.69
CA SER A 139 -8.65 3.04 4.85
C SER A 139 -10.17 2.93 4.83
N ASN A 140 -10.70 1.73 5.00
CA ASN A 140 -12.10 1.46 5.27
C ASN A 140 -12.25 0.42 6.38
N LEU A 141 -13.46 0.18 6.83
CA LEU A 141 -13.70 -0.73 7.97
C LEU A 141 -13.16 -2.14 7.70
N ARG A 142 -13.45 -2.72 6.53
CA ARG A 142 -12.98 -4.05 6.14
C ARG A 142 -11.46 -4.13 6.18
N ASP A 143 -10.80 -3.20 5.49
CA ASP A 143 -9.35 -3.20 5.34
C ASP A 143 -8.65 -2.92 6.68
N THR A 144 -9.22 -2.03 7.50
CA THR A 144 -8.73 -1.75 8.87
C THR A 144 -8.80 -2.99 9.76
N LEU A 145 -9.91 -3.75 9.70
CA LEU A 145 -10.04 -4.99 10.46
C LEU A 145 -9.14 -6.11 9.94
N ALA A 146 -8.76 -6.07 8.67
CA ALA A 146 -7.81 -7.01 8.06
C ALA A 146 -6.35 -6.72 8.43
N LEU A 147 -5.99 -5.50 8.84
CA LEU A 147 -4.60 -5.11 9.13
C LEU A 147 -3.88 -6.02 10.13
N PRO A 148 -4.44 -6.36 11.31
CA PRO A 148 -3.74 -7.22 12.26
C PRO A 148 -3.44 -8.60 11.68
N ALA A 149 -4.38 -9.20 10.98
CA ALA A 149 -4.18 -10.51 10.36
C ALA A 149 -3.17 -10.44 9.19
N THR A 150 -3.20 -9.38 8.39
CA THR A 150 -2.19 -9.13 7.35
C THR A 150 -0.80 -8.97 7.95
N TRP A 151 -0.69 -8.26 9.08
CA TRP A 151 0.59 -8.12 9.78
C TRP A 151 1.07 -9.47 10.32
N TYR A 152 0.22 -10.27 10.98
CA TYR A 152 0.58 -11.61 11.45
C TYR A 152 0.95 -12.57 10.32
N ALA A 153 0.40 -12.39 9.13
CA ALA A 153 0.78 -13.17 7.95
C ALA A 153 2.12 -12.71 7.33
N SER A 154 2.64 -11.55 7.72
CA SER A 154 3.91 -11.04 7.22
C SER A 154 5.10 -11.68 7.93
N PHE A 155 6.20 -11.84 7.20
CA PHE A 155 7.43 -12.39 7.75
C PHE A 155 7.99 -11.57 8.93
N THR A 156 7.79 -10.27 8.91
CA THR A 156 8.28 -9.37 9.94
C THR A 156 7.65 -9.60 11.31
N ALA A 157 6.42 -10.12 11.36
CA ALA A 157 5.71 -10.39 12.63
C ALA A 157 6.43 -11.44 13.51
N TYR A 158 7.26 -12.28 12.92
CA TYR A 158 7.98 -13.36 13.63
C TYR A 158 9.38 -12.96 14.08
N ILE A 159 9.75 -11.69 13.94
CA ILE A 159 11.03 -11.18 14.43
C ILE A 159 10.91 -10.86 15.92
N ASP A 160 11.79 -11.45 16.72
CA ASP A 160 11.87 -11.20 18.16
C ASP A 160 13.13 -10.36 18.47
N PRO A 161 13.07 -9.38 19.35
CA PRO A 161 11.89 -8.90 20.11
C PRO A 161 10.92 -8.05 19.26
N THR A 162 9.66 -7.94 19.71
CA THR A 162 8.59 -7.23 19.00
C THR A 162 8.96 -5.81 18.55
N TRP A 163 9.76 -5.08 19.35
CA TRP A 163 10.20 -3.73 18.94
C TRP A 163 11.09 -3.79 17.68
N ALA A 164 11.88 -4.85 17.48
CA ALA A 164 12.70 -5.01 16.27
C ALA A 164 11.82 -5.28 15.05
N SER A 165 10.77 -6.10 15.20
CA SER A 165 9.76 -6.31 14.16
C SER A 165 9.13 -4.98 13.71
N ILE A 166 8.70 -4.16 14.66
CA ILE A 166 8.10 -2.84 14.39
C ILE A 166 9.12 -1.92 13.70
N ALA A 167 10.34 -1.85 14.21
CA ALA A 167 11.39 -0.99 13.67
C ALA A 167 11.76 -1.38 12.22
N ILE A 168 11.89 -2.68 11.94
CA ILE A 168 12.19 -3.18 10.60
C ILE A 168 11.05 -2.88 9.64
N SER A 169 9.80 -3.09 10.08
CA SER A 169 8.61 -2.78 9.26
C SER A 169 8.51 -1.27 8.98
N ALA A 170 8.75 -0.43 9.99
CA ALA A 170 8.77 1.02 9.85
C ALA A 170 9.91 1.50 8.93
N TYR A 171 11.09 0.85 9.00
CA TYR A 171 12.19 1.15 8.11
C TYR A 171 11.85 0.81 6.64
N GLY A 172 11.28 -0.38 6.40
CA GLY A 172 10.82 -0.76 5.06
C GLY A 172 9.78 0.20 4.49
N PHE A 173 8.80 0.61 5.33
CA PHE A 173 7.79 1.59 4.98
C PHE A 173 8.40 2.97 4.68
N GLY A 174 9.29 3.46 5.55
CA GLY A 174 9.99 4.73 5.34
C GLY A 174 10.86 4.72 4.08
N ASN A 175 11.56 3.60 3.82
CA ASN A 175 12.34 3.46 2.60
C ASN A 175 11.45 3.51 1.34
N GLU A 176 10.28 2.89 1.34
CA GLU A 176 9.32 3.00 0.24
C GLU A 176 8.83 4.44 0.05
N LEU A 177 8.45 5.13 1.14
CA LEU A 177 8.04 6.53 1.08
C LEU A 177 9.14 7.45 0.56
N SER A 178 10.41 7.12 0.79
CA SER A 178 11.55 7.93 0.35
C SER A 178 11.65 8.09 -1.18
N PHE A 179 11.07 7.16 -1.94
CA PHE A 179 10.98 7.24 -3.40
C PHE A 179 9.78 8.06 -3.90
N ARG A 180 8.84 8.35 -3.02
CA ARG A 180 7.57 9.02 -3.36
C ARG A 180 7.45 10.42 -2.77
N LEU A 181 8.55 10.98 -2.25
CA LEU A 181 8.52 12.29 -1.59
C LEU A 181 7.92 13.39 -2.47
N ASP A 182 8.37 13.50 -3.72
CA ASP A 182 7.90 14.54 -4.63
C ASP A 182 6.41 14.34 -5.00
N GLU A 183 5.98 13.09 -5.20
CA GLU A 183 4.58 12.74 -5.44
C GLU A 183 3.70 13.11 -4.23
N ILE A 184 4.16 12.78 -3.02
CA ILE A 184 3.41 13.08 -1.79
C ILE A 184 3.37 14.59 -1.55
N ASP A 185 4.50 15.29 -1.74
CA ASP A 185 4.57 16.75 -1.65
C ASP A 185 3.57 17.41 -2.60
N GLU A 186 3.50 16.95 -3.86
CA GLU A 186 2.56 17.46 -4.85
C GLU A 186 1.10 17.22 -4.44
N ILE A 187 0.77 15.99 -4.05
CA ILE A 187 -0.60 15.65 -3.63
C ILE A 187 -1.01 16.46 -2.40
N TYR A 188 -0.16 16.51 -1.37
CA TYR A 188 -0.54 17.13 -0.10
C TYR A 188 -0.68 18.65 -0.19
N HIS A 189 0.12 19.33 -1.01
CA HIS A 189 0.16 20.79 -1.04
C HIS A 189 -0.59 21.40 -2.24
N ASN A 190 -0.76 20.63 -3.33
CA ASN A 190 -1.34 21.17 -4.56
C ASN A 190 -2.74 20.65 -4.86
N THR A 191 -3.27 19.66 -4.10
CA THR A 191 -4.60 19.11 -4.35
C THR A 191 -5.68 19.92 -3.62
N PRO A 192 -6.59 20.59 -4.34
CA PRO A 192 -7.76 21.19 -3.73
C PRO A 192 -8.63 20.12 -3.06
N ASN A 193 -9.16 20.41 -1.86
CA ASN A 193 -10.01 19.45 -1.12
C ASN A 193 -9.34 18.09 -0.94
N LEU A 194 -8.14 18.10 -0.40
CA LEU A 194 -7.29 16.92 -0.24
C LEU A 194 -8.00 15.70 0.35
N TYR A 195 -8.80 15.88 1.42
CA TYR A 195 -9.46 14.75 2.07
C TYR A 195 -10.42 13.99 1.13
N PRO A 196 -11.38 14.62 0.44
CA PRO A 196 -12.23 13.91 -0.52
C PRO A 196 -11.43 13.23 -1.64
N PHE A 197 -10.41 13.91 -2.15
CA PHE A 197 -9.54 13.33 -3.17
C PHE A 197 -8.88 12.02 -2.70
N LEU A 198 -8.25 12.02 -1.52
CA LEU A 198 -7.58 10.84 -0.98
C LEU A 198 -8.56 9.69 -0.66
N ARG A 199 -9.75 10.04 -0.12
CA ARG A 199 -10.82 9.09 0.15
C ARG A 199 -11.26 8.38 -1.13
N ASP A 200 -11.60 9.15 -2.15
CA ASP A 200 -12.18 8.63 -3.39
C ASP A 200 -11.13 7.83 -4.18
N ALA A 201 -9.89 8.32 -4.24
CA ALA A 201 -8.79 7.60 -4.86
C ALA A 201 -8.49 6.25 -4.18
N TYR A 202 -8.54 6.22 -2.83
CA TYR A 202 -8.35 4.98 -2.07
C TYR A 202 -9.44 3.96 -2.38
N GLU A 203 -10.70 4.35 -2.25
CA GLU A 203 -11.83 3.43 -2.45
C GLU A 203 -11.93 2.93 -3.90
N GLN A 204 -11.68 3.78 -4.90
CA GLN A 204 -11.61 3.37 -6.29
C GLN A 204 -10.52 2.32 -6.52
N ARG A 205 -9.31 2.57 -6.02
CA ARG A 205 -8.21 1.62 -6.13
C ARG A 205 -8.52 0.28 -5.46
N ARG A 206 -9.15 0.30 -4.27
CA ARG A 206 -9.53 -0.94 -3.56
C ARG A 206 -10.58 -1.73 -4.32
N ASN A 207 -11.54 -1.06 -4.94
CA ASN A 207 -12.55 -1.70 -5.77
C ASN A 207 -11.95 -2.33 -7.03
N GLU A 208 -10.98 -1.67 -7.67
CA GLU A 208 -10.27 -2.26 -8.82
C GLU A 208 -9.49 -3.52 -8.45
N LEU A 209 -8.78 -3.50 -7.32
CA LEU A 209 -7.98 -4.64 -6.84
C LEU A 209 -8.85 -5.84 -6.42
N SER A 210 -10.13 -5.62 -6.13
CA SER A 210 -11.05 -6.69 -5.69
C SER A 210 -11.84 -7.34 -6.83
N LYS A 211 -11.77 -6.81 -8.04
CA LYS A 211 -12.34 -7.41 -9.25
C LYS A 211 -11.46 -8.56 -9.74
#